data_e3ef92fe170e4bfebc7688476ad373d7
#
_entry.id   e3ef92fe170e4bfebc7688476ad373d7
#
_cell.length_a   1.000
_cell.length_b   1.000
_cell.length_c   1.000
_cell.angle_alpha   90.00
_cell.angle_beta   90.00
_cell.angle_gamma   90.00
#
_symmetry.space_group_name_H-M   'P 1'
#
loop_
_entity.id
_entity.type
_entity.pdbx_description
1 polymer ?
#
loop_
_entity_poly.entity_id
_entity_poly.type
_entity_poly.pdbx_seq_one_letter_code
_entity_poly.pdbx_strand_id
1 'polypeptide(L)'
;KIKAKEVTVTEAVTAALDAIEAKEKKVNSFVTVDREGALKRAEEVQKMIDDGTLTGPLAGVPVAIKDNMCTKDLLTTCSSKILYNFKPTYTAEAVENLEKAGAVIIGKTNMDEFAMGSTTETSAYGATKNPWNEAHVPGGSSGGSCAAVAAEECSYALGSDTGGSIRQPSSFCGVTGIKPTYGTVSRYGLIAYGSSLDQIGPLAKDVTDCATILEAIASYDKKDSTSIARDDLKFTDALVDDVKGLKIGIPRDYFGEGLDPEVKEAVLNAA
;
A
#
# COMPACT_ATOMS: atom_id res chain seq x y z
N LYS A 1 17.06 -7.75 8.24
CA LYS A 1 17.12 -8.98 9.06
C LYS A 1 17.09 -10.23 8.18
N ILE A 2 16.09 -10.40 7.24
CA ILE A 2 16.05 -11.56 6.32
C ILE A 2 17.35 -11.66 5.52
N LYS A 3 17.77 -10.58 4.85
CA LYS A 3 19.03 -10.53 4.09
C LYS A 3 20.29 -10.83 4.94
N ALA A 4 20.27 -10.45 6.22
CA ALA A 4 21.33 -10.74 7.18
C ALA A 4 21.23 -12.16 7.79
N LYS A 5 20.21 -12.94 7.41
CA LYS A 5 19.91 -14.28 7.92
C LYS A 5 19.67 -14.33 9.45
N GLU A 6 19.22 -13.20 10.01
CA GLU A 6 18.81 -13.11 11.41
C GLU A 6 17.40 -13.64 11.63
N VAL A 7 16.57 -13.60 10.58
CA VAL A 7 15.17 -14.04 10.57
C VAL A 7 14.91 -14.73 9.25
N THR A 8 14.21 -15.85 9.25
CA THR A 8 13.74 -16.51 8.03
C THR A 8 12.51 -15.79 7.47
N VAL A 9 12.23 -16.02 6.18
CA VAL A 9 11.01 -15.48 5.54
C VAL A 9 9.76 -16.00 6.23
N THR A 10 9.75 -17.31 6.59
CA THR A 10 8.62 -17.92 7.29
C THR A 10 8.37 -17.29 8.66
N GLU A 11 9.42 -17.00 9.43
CA GLU A 11 9.29 -16.29 10.71
C GLU A 11 8.75 -14.88 10.53
N ALA A 12 9.24 -14.12 9.53
CA ALA A 12 8.76 -12.77 9.25
C ALA A 12 7.28 -12.75 8.83
N VAL A 13 6.87 -13.69 7.96
CA VAL A 13 5.49 -13.82 7.51
C VAL A 13 4.58 -14.29 8.65
N THR A 14 5.02 -15.26 9.45
CA THR A 14 4.27 -15.73 10.63
C THR A 14 4.05 -14.60 11.62
N ALA A 15 5.08 -13.80 11.91
CA ALA A 15 4.96 -12.66 12.82
C ALA A 15 3.92 -11.62 12.32
N ALA A 16 3.87 -11.36 11.01
CA ALA A 16 2.86 -10.47 10.44
C ALA A 16 1.44 -11.05 10.55
N LEU A 17 1.27 -12.35 10.24
CA LEU A 17 -0.02 -13.04 10.36
C LEU A 17 -0.52 -13.10 11.80
N ASP A 18 0.36 -13.30 12.77
CA ASP A 18 0.03 -13.32 14.20
C ASP A 18 -0.31 -11.91 14.71
N ALA A 19 0.36 -10.87 14.17
CA ALA A 19 0.01 -9.48 14.45
C ALA A 19 -1.40 -9.14 13.95
N ILE A 20 -1.78 -9.61 12.75
CA ILE A 20 -3.15 -9.48 12.22
C ILE A 20 -4.12 -10.17 13.17
N GLU A 21 -3.90 -11.44 13.52
CA GLU A 21 -4.80 -12.21 14.39
C GLU A 21 -5.03 -11.51 15.75
N ALA A 22 -4.00 -10.88 16.28
CA ALA A 22 -4.06 -10.19 17.58
C ALA A 22 -4.83 -8.85 17.52
N LYS A 23 -4.77 -8.13 16.37
CA LYS A 23 -5.21 -6.73 16.28
C LYS A 23 -6.50 -6.55 15.45
N GLU A 24 -6.76 -7.45 14.50
CA GLU A 24 -7.79 -7.31 13.47
C GLU A 24 -9.20 -7.11 14.04
N LYS A 25 -9.54 -7.71 15.18
CA LYS A 25 -10.83 -7.50 15.85
C LYS A 25 -11.08 -6.04 16.24
N LYS A 26 -10.03 -5.25 16.41
CA LYS A 26 -10.09 -3.83 16.77
C LYS A 26 -9.96 -2.94 15.55
N VAL A 27 -9.01 -3.27 14.67
CA VAL A 27 -8.64 -2.41 13.53
C VAL A 27 -9.53 -2.64 12.31
N ASN A 28 -9.85 -3.90 11.98
CA ASN A 28 -10.58 -4.32 10.79
C ASN A 28 -9.92 -3.79 9.50
N SER A 29 -8.60 -3.99 9.39
CA SER A 29 -7.79 -3.52 8.27
C SER A 29 -7.79 -4.44 7.07
N PHE A 30 -8.10 -5.75 7.25
CA PHE A 30 -8.15 -6.75 6.19
C PHE A 30 -9.59 -7.20 5.89
N VAL A 31 -9.86 -7.53 4.64
CA VAL A 31 -11.09 -8.23 4.21
C VAL A 31 -10.81 -9.71 3.91
N THR A 32 -9.58 -10.02 3.56
CA THR A 32 -9.11 -11.40 3.33
C THR A 32 -7.67 -11.54 3.81
N VAL A 33 -7.42 -12.54 4.65
CA VAL A 33 -6.07 -12.93 5.06
C VAL A 33 -5.73 -14.28 4.43
N ASP A 34 -4.62 -14.37 3.71
CA ASP A 34 -4.18 -15.59 3.02
C ASP A 34 -3.05 -16.29 3.80
N ARG A 35 -3.36 -16.81 4.98
CA ARG A 35 -2.36 -17.47 5.84
C ARG A 35 -1.66 -18.64 5.13
N GLU A 36 -2.43 -19.50 4.48
CA GLU A 36 -1.89 -20.71 3.83
C GLU A 36 -1.02 -20.37 2.62
N GLY A 37 -1.52 -19.53 1.71
CA GLY A 37 -0.76 -19.08 0.53
C GLY A 37 0.49 -18.30 0.89
N ALA A 38 0.39 -17.41 1.88
CA ALA A 38 1.53 -16.63 2.37
C ALA A 38 2.64 -17.51 2.95
N LEU A 39 2.32 -18.49 3.78
CA LEU A 39 3.32 -19.40 4.35
C LEU A 39 3.98 -20.28 3.28
N LYS A 40 3.19 -20.81 2.35
CA LYS A 40 3.72 -21.56 1.20
C LYS A 40 4.67 -20.68 0.38
N ARG A 41 4.25 -19.46 0.07
CA ARG A 41 5.09 -18.51 -0.70
C ARG A 41 6.36 -18.14 0.07
N ALA A 42 6.28 -18.02 1.39
CA ALA A 42 7.43 -17.75 2.24
C ALA A 42 8.51 -18.83 2.12
N GLU A 43 8.12 -20.09 2.09
CA GLU A 43 9.06 -21.21 1.89
C GLU A 43 9.71 -21.19 0.49
N GLU A 44 8.94 -20.86 -0.54
CA GLU A 44 9.46 -20.73 -1.91
C GLU A 44 10.48 -19.60 -2.01
N VAL A 45 10.13 -18.41 -1.47
CA VAL A 45 10.99 -17.23 -1.47
C VAL A 45 12.25 -17.46 -0.64
N GLN A 46 12.14 -18.15 0.51
CA GLN A 46 13.32 -18.52 1.29
C GLN A 46 14.33 -19.32 0.48
N LYS A 47 13.89 -20.32 -0.28
CA LYS A 47 14.76 -21.10 -1.18
C LYS A 47 15.42 -20.24 -2.24
N MET A 48 14.65 -19.29 -2.84
CA MET A 48 15.18 -18.37 -3.85
C MET A 48 16.21 -17.38 -3.29
N ILE A 49 16.10 -17.04 -2.00
CA ILE A 49 17.11 -16.23 -1.29
C ILE A 49 18.35 -17.07 -1.00
N ASP A 50 18.17 -18.30 -0.55
CA ASP A 50 19.28 -19.20 -0.18
C ASP A 50 20.13 -19.63 -1.36
N ASP A 51 19.51 -19.80 -2.54
CA ASP A 51 20.21 -20.13 -3.79
C ASP A 51 20.74 -18.88 -4.54
N GLY A 52 20.47 -17.68 -4.01
CA GLY A 52 20.95 -16.42 -4.59
C GLY A 52 20.13 -15.88 -5.77
N THR A 53 19.00 -16.50 -6.11
CA THR A 53 18.11 -16.05 -7.19
C THR A 53 17.42 -14.73 -6.84
N LEU A 54 17.07 -14.53 -5.56
CA LEU A 54 16.47 -13.31 -5.02
C LEU A 54 17.42 -12.60 -4.06
N THR A 55 17.83 -11.38 -4.42
CA THR A 55 18.76 -10.55 -3.61
C THR A 55 18.24 -9.15 -3.33
N GLY A 56 17.07 -8.79 -3.89
CA GLY A 56 16.48 -7.46 -3.78
C GLY A 56 16.03 -7.09 -2.36
N PRO A 57 15.76 -5.80 -2.11
CA PRO A 57 15.39 -5.31 -0.78
C PRO A 57 14.02 -5.80 -0.30
N LEU A 58 13.10 -6.17 -1.22
CA LEU A 58 11.76 -6.64 -0.89
C LEU A 58 11.66 -8.16 -0.77
N ALA A 59 12.75 -8.90 -0.98
CA ALA A 59 12.75 -10.36 -0.93
C ALA A 59 12.37 -10.86 0.47
N GLY A 60 11.27 -11.60 0.56
CA GLY A 60 10.72 -12.18 1.78
C GLY A 60 9.93 -11.23 2.67
N VAL A 61 9.75 -9.97 2.27
CA VAL A 61 9.04 -8.98 3.09
C VAL A 61 7.53 -9.15 2.94
N PRO A 62 6.74 -9.29 4.05
CA PRO A 62 5.29 -9.40 3.98
C PRO A 62 4.63 -8.08 3.57
N VAL A 63 3.68 -8.17 2.63
CA VAL A 63 2.96 -7.03 2.06
C VAL A 63 1.46 -7.25 2.05
N ALA A 64 0.70 -6.20 2.30
CA ALA A 64 -0.74 -6.16 2.16
C ALA A 64 -1.15 -5.41 0.87
N ILE A 65 -2.21 -5.87 0.20
CA ILE A 65 -2.67 -5.34 -1.08
C ILE A 65 -4.08 -4.80 -0.93
N LYS A 66 -4.31 -3.54 -1.30
CA LYS A 66 -5.67 -2.98 -1.31
C LYS A 66 -6.61 -3.81 -2.16
N ASP A 67 -7.83 -4.02 -1.69
CA ASP A 67 -8.76 -5.01 -2.23
C ASP A 67 -9.39 -4.65 -3.58
N ASN A 68 -8.93 -3.59 -4.24
CA ASN A 68 -9.26 -3.28 -5.62
C ASN A 68 -8.16 -3.65 -6.64
N MET A 69 -7.07 -4.27 -6.22
CA MET A 69 -6.04 -4.79 -7.12
C MET A 69 -6.25 -6.29 -7.32
N CYS A 70 -6.49 -6.69 -8.56
CA CYS A 70 -6.65 -8.10 -8.91
C CYS A 70 -5.41 -8.90 -8.48
N THR A 71 -5.65 -9.95 -7.72
CA THR A 71 -4.62 -10.91 -7.29
C THR A 71 -5.15 -12.29 -7.65
N LYS A 72 -4.48 -12.97 -8.57
CA LYS A 72 -4.94 -14.25 -9.11
C LYS A 72 -5.27 -15.24 -7.99
N ASP A 73 -6.41 -15.91 -8.13
CA ASP A 73 -6.93 -16.94 -7.22
C ASP A 73 -7.24 -16.45 -5.79
N LEU A 74 -6.96 -15.19 -5.43
CA LEU A 74 -7.28 -14.58 -4.15
C LEU A 74 -8.51 -13.67 -4.28
N LEU A 75 -9.44 -13.73 -3.31
CA LEU A 75 -10.62 -12.87 -3.32
C LEU A 75 -10.23 -11.41 -3.51
N THR A 76 -10.94 -10.74 -4.43
CA THR A 76 -10.76 -9.32 -4.74
C THR A 76 -12.13 -8.68 -4.84
N THR A 77 -12.60 -8.10 -3.74
CA THR A 77 -14.00 -7.73 -3.58
C THR A 77 -14.28 -6.24 -3.72
N CYS A 78 -13.25 -5.39 -3.74
CA CYS A 78 -13.42 -3.92 -3.61
C CYS A 78 -14.23 -3.53 -2.38
N SER A 79 -14.16 -4.32 -1.30
CA SER A 79 -14.98 -4.18 -0.11
C SER A 79 -16.50 -4.13 -0.38
N SER A 80 -16.96 -4.79 -1.45
CA SER A 80 -18.34 -4.84 -1.92
C SER A 80 -18.92 -6.26 -1.91
N LYS A 81 -20.19 -6.38 -1.55
CA LYS A 81 -20.93 -7.64 -1.69
C LYS A 81 -21.19 -8.03 -3.15
N ILE A 82 -21.09 -7.11 -4.08
CA ILE A 82 -21.23 -7.39 -5.52
C ILE A 82 -20.13 -8.35 -6.00
N LEU A 83 -18.91 -8.22 -5.46
CA LEU A 83 -17.75 -9.04 -5.80
C LEU A 83 -17.38 -10.05 -4.70
N TYR A 84 -18.29 -10.40 -3.79
CA TYR A 84 -18.00 -11.19 -2.59
C TYR A 84 -17.34 -12.55 -2.87
N ASN A 85 -17.48 -13.09 -4.07
CA ASN A 85 -16.91 -14.37 -4.50
C ASN A 85 -15.97 -14.24 -5.70
N PHE A 86 -15.60 -13.02 -6.08
CA PHE A 86 -14.76 -12.80 -7.24
C PHE A 86 -13.30 -13.15 -6.94
N LYS A 87 -12.79 -14.14 -7.67
CA LYS A 87 -11.37 -14.51 -7.72
C LYS A 87 -10.84 -14.20 -9.12
N PRO A 88 -9.95 -13.21 -9.26
CA PRO A 88 -9.38 -12.88 -10.56
C PRO A 88 -8.60 -14.05 -11.16
N THR A 89 -8.65 -14.17 -12.48
CA THR A 89 -7.85 -15.15 -13.25
C THR A 89 -6.46 -14.63 -13.63
N TYR A 90 -6.16 -13.38 -13.27
CA TYR A 90 -4.91 -12.69 -13.53
C TYR A 90 -4.56 -11.77 -12.35
N THR A 91 -3.29 -11.37 -12.29
CA THR A 91 -2.77 -10.46 -11.27
C THR A 91 -2.52 -9.08 -11.86
N ALA A 92 -2.73 -8.03 -11.09
CA ALA A 92 -2.39 -6.66 -11.45
C ALA A 92 -0.87 -6.50 -11.63
N GLU A 93 -0.43 -5.76 -12.65
CA GLU A 93 1.00 -5.60 -12.98
C GLU A 93 1.86 -5.15 -11.78
N ALA A 94 1.37 -4.18 -11.01
CA ALA A 94 2.07 -3.72 -9.80
C ALA A 94 2.24 -4.85 -8.76
N VAL A 95 1.25 -5.72 -8.62
CA VAL A 95 1.29 -6.86 -7.70
C VAL A 95 2.24 -7.95 -8.24
N GLU A 96 2.19 -8.25 -9.54
CA GLU A 96 3.14 -9.19 -10.18
C GLU A 96 4.59 -8.73 -10.00
N ASN A 97 4.83 -7.42 -10.10
CA ASN A 97 6.17 -6.86 -9.93
C ASN A 97 6.67 -7.01 -8.48
N LEU A 98 5.79 -6.88 -7.48
CA LEU A 98 6.14 -7.20 -6.09
C LEU A 98 6.44 -8.70 -5.89
N GLU A 99 5.63 -9.57 -6.48
CA GLU A 99 5.87 -11.03 -6.44
C GLU A 99 7.20 -11.41 -7.09
N LYS A 100 7.54 -10.79 -8.23
CA LYS A 100 8.85 -10.95 -8.89
C LYS A 100 10.01 -10.42 -8.04
N ALA A 101 9.79 -9.35 -7.27
CA ALA A 101 10.76 -8.83 -6.31
C ALA A 101 10.89 -9.70 -5.04
N GLY A 102 10.07 -10.76 -4.92
CA GLY A 102 10.08 -11.70 -3.82
C GLY A 102 9.28 -11.28 -2.60
N ALA A 103 8.43 -10.27 -2.72
CA ALA A 103 7.48 -9.92 -1.67
C ALA A 103 6.48 -11.05 -1.42
N VAL A 104 6.01 -11.17 -0.18
CA VAL A 104 5.02 -12.18 0.22
C VAL A 104 3.70 -11.50 0.54
N ILE A 105 2.68 -11.73 -0.31
CA ILE A 105 1.34 -11.18 -0.11
C ILE A 105 0.68 -11.93 1.04
N ILE A 106 0.25 -11.22 2.08
CA ILE A 106 -0.38 -11.80 3.28
C ILE A 106 -1.90 -11.63 3.29
N GLY A 107 -2.45 -10.77 2.43
CA GLY A 107 -3.89 -10.57 2.34
C GLY A 107 -4.30 -9.30 1.59
N LYS A 108 -5.62 -9.07 1.59
CA LYS A 108 -6.29 -7.95 0.93
C LYS A 108 -6.87 -7.01 1.99
N THR A 109 -6.53 -5.73 1.87
CA THR A 109 -6.91 -4.73 2.87
C THR A 109 -8.25 -4.09 2.57
N ASN A 110 -8.96 -3.74 3.64
CA ASN A 110 -10.24 -3.07 3.62
C ASN A 110 -10.14 -1.68 2.98
N MET A 111 -11.25 -1.22 2.41
CA MET A 111 -11.32 0.05 1.69
C MET A 111 -12.74 0.57 1.65
N ASP A 112 -12.94 1.83 1.29
CA ASP A 112 -14.27 2.28 0.88
C ASP A 112 -14.74 1.50 -0.36
N GLU A 113 -16.03 1.15 -0.41
CA GLU A 113 -16.60 0.34 -1.47
C GLU A 113 -16.28 0.92 -2.86
N PHE A 114 -15.65 0.12 -3.74
CA PHE A 114 -15.16 0.52 -5.07
C PHE A 114 -14.27 1.77 -5.07
N ALA A 115 -13.53 2.02 -3.99
CA ALA A 115 -12.68 3.19 -3.79
C ALA A 115 -13.44 4.53 -3.73
N MET A 116 -14.76 4.51 -3.57
CA MET A 116 -15.64 5.68 -3.56
C MET A 116 -15.90 6.15 -2.13
N GLY A 117 -14.90 6.75 -1.50
CA GLY A 117 -15.01 7.27 -0.15
C GLY A 117 -13.69 7.80 0.39
N SER A 118 -13.72 8.29 1.62
CA SER A 118 -12.57 8.93 2.27
C SER A 118 -12.44 8.58 3.76
N THR A 119 -13.17 7.56 4.23
CA THR A 119 -13.23 7.21 5.66
C THR A 119 -13.10 5.70 5.93
N THR A 120 -13.23 4.86 4.91
CA THR A 120 -13.28 3.39 5.00
C THR A 120 -14.45 2.90 5.90
N GLU A 121 -15.55 3.67 5.93
CA GLU A 121 -16.80 3.31 6.60
C GLU A 121 -17.81 2.66 5.67
N THR A 122 -17.66 2.83 4.34
CA THR A 122 -18.61 2.32 3.35
C THR A 122 -18.38 0.85 2.98
N SER A 123 -17.39 0.21 3.57
CA SER A 123 -17.07 -1.21 3.34
C SER A 123 -18.22 -2.12 3.74
N ALA A 124 -18.56 -3.08 2.89
CA ALA A 124 -19.53 -4.14 3.20
C ALA A 124 -19.05 -5.12 4.28
N TYR A 125 -17.77 -5.07 4.64
CA TYR A 125 -17.12 -5.91 5.66
C TYR A 125 -16.91 -5.17 6.99
N GLY A 126 -17.51 -3.98 7.15
CA GLY A 126 -17.43 -3.15 8.34
C GLY A 126 -16.34 -2.08 8.24
N ALA A 127 -16.45 -1.07 9.09
CA ALA A 127 -15.56 0.09 9.10
C ALA A 127 -14.17 -0.28 9.66
N THR A 128 -13.13 0.19 9.00
CA THR A 128 -11.78 0.17 9.55
C THR A 128 -11.62 1.27 10.61
N LYS A 129 -10.88 1.00 11.67
CA LYS A 129 -10.59 1.95 12.75
C LYS A 129 -9.18 2.50 12.63
N ASN A 130 -9.00 3.73 13.09
CA ASN A 130 -7.66 4.31 13.18
C ASN A 130 -6.91 3.65 14.35
N PRO A 131 -5.72 3.03 14.12
CA PRO A 131 -5.00 2.33 15.18
C PRO A 131 -4.54 3.22 16.34
N TRP A 132 -4.38 4.53 16.11
CA TRP A 132 -4.02 5.49 17.14
C TRP A 132 -5.18 5.84 18.07
N ASN A 133 -6.40 5.82 17.54
CA ASN A 133 -7.61 6.06 18.30
C ASN A 133 -8.81 5.44 17.58
N GLU A 134 -9.36 4.37 18.13
CA GLU A 134 -10.47 3.59 17.54
C GLU A 134 -11.77 4.39 17.38
N ALA A 135 -11.89 5.59 18.01
CA ALA A 135 -13.01 6.48 17.82
C ALA A 135 -12.92 7.32 16.53
N HIS A 136 -11.79 7.30 15.86
CA HIS A 136 -11.54 8.03 14.62
C HIS A 136 -11.43 7.12 13.42
N VAL A 137 -11.72 7.69 12.25
CA VAL A 137 -11.54 6.99 10.96
C VAL A 137 -10.07 6.95 10.56
N PRO A 138 -9.62 5.93 9.82
CA PRO A 138 -8.26 5.84 9.30
C PRO A 138 -8.05 6.73 8.06
N GLY A 139 -9.11 7.39 7.58
CA GLY A 139 -9.18 7.95 6.23
C GLY A 139 -9.53 6.89 5.18
N GLY A 140 -9.47 7.26 3.92
CA GLY A 140 -9.82 6.37 2.80
C GLY A 140 -9.55 7.01 1.41
N SER A 141 -9.73 6.23 0.38
CA SER A 141 -10.29 4.87 0.38
C SER A 141 -9.28 3.77 0.73
N SER A 142 -7.98 4.04 0.88
CA SER A 142 -6.98 3.04 1.28
C SER A 142 -6.80 2.97 2.80
N GLY A 143 -7.90 3.14 3.58
CA GLY A 143 -7.83 3.18 5.04
C GLY A 143 -7.33 1.88 5.67
N GLY A 144 -7.76 0.72 5.16
CA GLY A 144 -7.26 -0.57 5.61
C GLY A 144 -5.75 -0.75 5.37
N SER A 145 -5.25 -0.33 4.20
CA SER A 145 -3.81 -0.37 3.90
C SER A 145 -2.98 0.51 4.84
N CYS A 146 -3.45 1.73 5.11
CA CYS A 146 -2.76 2.63 6.04
C CYS A 146 -2.86 2.14 7.49
N ALA A 147 -4.02 1.66 7.91
CA ALA A 147 -4.23 1.12 9.24
C ALA A 147 -3.37 -0.13 9.50
N ALA A 148 -3.27 -1.05 8.52
CA ALA A 148 -2.43 -2.23 8.62
C ALA A 148 -0.95 -1.89 8.86
N VAL A 149 -0.42 -0.89 8.12
CA VAL A 149 0.96 -0.41 8.31
C VAL A 149 1.12 0.28 9.66
N ALA A 150 0.19 1.16 10.04
CA ALA A 150 0.24 1.88 11.31
C ALA A 150 0.12 0.93 12.51
N ALA A 151 -0.72 -0.11 12.41
CA ALA A 151 -0.88 -1.14 13.42
C ALA A 151 0.24 -2.19 13.42
N GLU A 152 1.21 -2.11 12.52
CA GLU A 152 2.29 -3.11 12.40
C GLU A 152 1.77 -4.54 12.10
N GLU A 153 0.73 -4.64 11.31
CA GLU A 153 0.20 -5.90 10.79
C GLU A 153 0.91 -6.34 9.51
N CYS A 154 1.56 -5.41 8.84
CA CYS A 154 2.45 -5.66 7.71
C CYS A 154 3.58 -4.62 7.68
N SER A 155 4.65 -4.94 6.95
CA SER A 155 5.78 -4.01 6.79
C SER A 155 5.43 -2.83 5.91
N TYR A 156 4.65 -3.07 4.86
CA TYR A 156 4.16 -2.08 3.91
C TYR A 156 2.91 -2.58 3.19
N ALA A 157 2.23 -1.68 2.51
CA ALA A 157 1.06 -2.02 1.73
C ALA A 157 1.03 -1.27 0.38
N LEU A 158 0.21 -1.75 -0.57
CA LEU A 158 -0.19 -0.96 -1.72
C LEU A 158 -1.57 -0.35 -1.49
N GLY A 159 -1.72 0.89 -1.93
CA GLY A 159 -2.97 1.61 -2.02
C GLY A 159 -3.25 2.11 -3.43
N SER A 160 -4.39 2.74 -3.63
CA SER A 160 -4.74 3.46 -4.85
C SER A 160 -5.26 4.85 -4.51
N ASP A 161 -4.97 5.83 -5.37
CA ASP A 161 -5.32 7.23 -5.16
C ASP A 161 -5.92 7.80 -6.45
N THR A 162 -7.11 8.36 -6.34
CA THR A 162 -7.82 9.06 -7.40
C THR A 162 -7.94 10.55 -7.06
N GLY A 163 -8.37 10.84 -5.85
CA GLY A 163 -8.57 12.19 -5.32
C GLY A 163 -8.00 12.38 -3.91
N GLY A 164 -7.00 11.56 -3.49
CA GLY A 164 -6.41 11.62 -2.16
C GLY A 164 -6.33 10.29 -1.44
N SER A 165 -6.80 9.20 -2.05
CA SER A 165 -7.04 7.93 -1.35
C SER A 165 -5.77 7.14 -0.91
N ILE A 166 -4.58 7.62 -1.17
CA ILE A 166 -3.31 7.23 -0.53
C ILE A 166 -2.90 8.32 0.47
N ARG A 167 -2.82 9.56 0.01
CA ARG A 167 -2.25 10.70 0.73
C ARG A 167 -3.03 11.04 2.00
N GLN A 168 -4.35 11.10 1.92
CA GLN A 168 -5.20 11.47 3.04
C GLN A 168 -5.20 10.39 4.14
N PRO A 169 -5.45 9.08 3.86
CA PRO A 169 -5.39 8.08 4.92
C PRO A 169 -3.97 7.89 5.48
N SER A 170 -2.91 8.13 4.69
CA SER A 170 -1.54 8.15 5.23
C SER A 170 -1.35 9.23 6.29
N SER A 171 -1.86 10.43 6.03
CA SER A 171 -1.83 11.53 7.00
C SER A 171 -2.62 11.17 8.26
N PHE A 172 -3.81 10.57 8.14
CA PHE A 172 -4.66 10.22 9.27
C PHE A 172 -4.07 9.10 10.13
N CYS A 173 -3.37 8.14 9.51
CA CYS A 173 -2.73 7.03 10.21
C CYS A 173 -1.28 7.29 10.61
N GLY A 174 -0.70 8.45 10.29
CA GLY A 174 0.69 8.79 10.62
C GLY A 174 1.72 7.88 9.93
N VAL A 175 1.45 7.50 8.68
CA VAL A 175 2.36 6.71 7.82
C VAL A 175 2.74 7.50 6.57
N THR A 176 3.75 7.06 5.85
CA THR A 176 4.15 7.65 4.57
C THR A 176 3.40 6.99 3.43
N GLY A 177 2.87 7.80 2.52
CA GLY A 177 2.24 7.31 1.29
C GLY A 177 2.60 8.18 0.10
N ILE A 178 2.92 7.55 -1.03
CA ILE A 178 3.27 8.24 -2.27
C ILE A 178 2.22 7.95 -3.34
N LYS A 179 1.55 9.00 -3.83
CA LYS A 179 0.84 8.96 -5.10
C LYS A 179 1.81 9.36 -6.21
N PRO A 180 2.30 8.41 -7.03
CA PRO A 180 3.21 8.75 -8.10
C PRO A 180 2.53 9.58 -9.19
N THR A 181 3.33 10.15 -10.08
CA THR A 181 2.85 10.79 -11.31
C THR A 181 2.06 9.78 -12.14
N TYR A 182 0.94 10.24 -12.70
CA TYR A 182 0.07 9.42 -13.55
C TYR A 182 0.85 8.72 -14.65
N GLY A 183 0.60 7.42 -14.81
CA GLY A 183 1.28 6.57 -15.80
C GLY A 183 2.65 6.01 -15.36
N THR A 184 3.13 6.35 -14.16
CA THR A 184 4.39 5.79 -13.61
C THR A 184 4.24 4.32 -13.22
N VAL A 185 3.10 3.94 -12.66
CA VAL A 185 2.75 2.57 -12.29
C VAL A 185 1.59 2.11 -13.16
N SER A 186 1.69 0.92 -13.75
CA SER A 186 0.62 0.35 -14.55
C SER A 186 -0.67 0.19 -13.74
N ARG A 187 -1.80 0.53 -14.36
CA ARG A 187 -3.14 0.32 -13.81
C ARG A 187 -3.77 -1.00 -14.28
N TYR A 188 -3.06 -1.80 -15.06
CA TYR A 188 -3.55 -3.10 -15.46
C TYR A 188 -3.86 -3.95 -14.23
N GLY A 189 -5.12 -4.41 -14.13
CA GLY A 189 -5.61 -5.17 -13.00
C GLY A 189 -6.05 -4.35 -11.80
N LEU A 190 -5.99 -3.03 -11.85
CA LEU A 190 -6.65 -2.14 -10.89
C LEU A 190 -8.12 -2.00 -11.28
N ILE A 191 -9.06 -2.31 -10.38
CA ILE A 191 -10.47 -2.04 -10.58
C ILE A 191 -10.68 -0.53 -10.46
N ALA A 192 -11.13 0.09 -11.55
CA ALA A 192 -11.12 1.54 -11.70
C ALA A 192 -12.18 2.24 -10.85
N TYR A 193 -11.83 3.43 -10.35
CA TYR A 193 -12.77 4.44 -9.87
C TYR A 193 -12.86 5.62 -10.84
N GLY A 194 -11.78 6.32 -11.07
CA GLY A 194 -11.65 7.41 -12.04
C GLY A 194 -10.46 7.20 -12.94
N SER A 195 -10.64 6.50 -14.07
CA SER A 195 -9.57 6.00 -14.94
C SER A 195 -8.56 7.04 -15.41
N SER A 196 -8.94 8.32 -15.47
CA SER A 196 -8.05 9.43 -15.84
C SER A 196 -7.23 9.98 -14.67
N LEU A 197 -7.44 9.46 -13.45
CA LEU A 197 -6.80 9.96 -12.23
C LEU A 197 -6.16 8.85 -11.38
N ASP A 198 -6.69 7.62 -11.46
CA ASP A 198 -6.27 6.49 -10.62
C ASP A 198 -4.77 6.22 -10.74
N GLN A 199 -4.11 6.07 -9.59
CA GLN A 199 -2.74 5.55 -9.50
C GLN A 199 -2.59 4.60 -8.33
N ILE A 200 -1.77 3.57 -8.53
CA ILE A 200 -1.29 2.68 -7.46
C ILE A 200 -0.04 3.31 -6.86
N GLY A 201 0.10 3.19 -5.55
CA GLY A 201 1.30 3.67 -4.86
C GLY A 201 1.53 2.97 -3.52
N PRO A 202 2.75 3.11 -2.98
CA PRO A 202 3.18 2.48 -1.75
C PRO A 202 2.71 3.23 -0.51
N LEU A 203 2.59 2.47 0.58
CA LEU A 203 2.33 2.89 1.94
C LEU A 203 3.32 2.19 2.87
N ALA A 204 4.10 2.95 3.62
CA ALA A 204 5.14 2.41 4.50
C ALA A 204 5.39 3.33 5.71
N LYS A 205 6.32 2.94 6.57
CA LYS A 205 6.68 3.74 7.75
C LYS A 205 7.45 5.01 7.41
N ASP A 206 8.26 5.00 6.35
CA ASP A 206 9.10 6.13 5.95
C ASP A 206 9.23 6.30 4.44
N VAL A 207 9.91 7.37 4.03
CA VAL A 207 10.09 7.75 2.62
C VAL A 207 11.04 6.80 1.90
N THR A 208 12.04 6.26 2.59
CA THR A 208 13.02 5.32 2.01
C THR A 208 12.34 4.03 1.58
N ASP A 209 11.51 3.48 2.45
CA ASP A 209 10.72 2.29 2.14
C ASP A 209 9.75 2.56 0.98
N CYS A 210 9.04 3.70 1.01
CA CYS A 210 8.16 4.08 -0.08
C CYS A 210 8.89 4.23 -1.43
N ALA A 211 10.07 4.83 -1.46
CA ALA A 211 10.89 4.95 -2.67
C ALA A 211 11.31 3.58 -3.19
N THR A 212 11.76 2.70 -2.31
CA THR A 212 12.17 1.32 -2.63
C THR A 212 11.01 0.50 -3.21
N ILE A 213 9.82 0.61 -2.62
CA ILE A 213 8.62 -0.10 -3.10
C ILE A 213 8.19 0.47 -4.45
N LEU A 214 8.22 1.80 -4.60
CA LEU A 214 7.85 2.46 -5.85
C LEU A 214 8.77 2.03 -7.01
N GLU A 215 10.08 1.89 -6.78
CA GLU A 215 11.01 1.33 -7.77
C GLU A 215 10.61 -0.07 -8.23
N ALA A 216 10.14 -0.91 -7.30
CA ALA A 216 9.73 -2.27 -7.63
C ALA A 216 8.45 -2.33 -8.46
N ILE A 217 7.48 -1.42 -8.24
CA ILE A 217 6.17 -1.45 -8.91
C ILE A 217 6.08 -0.56 -10.15
N ALA A 218 6.99 0.40 -10.30
CA ALA A 218 7.01 1.30 -11.45
C ALA A 218 7.55 0.59 -12.69
N SER A 219 6.77 0.58 -13.76
CA SER A 219 7.16 -0.06 -15.00
C SER A 219 6.33 0.45 -16.19
N TYR A 220 6.94 0.38 -17.38
CA TYR A 220 6.17 0.50 -18.62
C TYR A 220 5.43 -0.81 -18.90
N ASP A 221 4.14 -0.72 -19.08
CA ASP A 221 3.29 -1.87 -19.37
C ASP A 221 2.42 -1.63 -20.60
N LYS A 222 2.61 -2.47 -21.61
CA LYS A 222 1.81 -2.43 -22.86
C LYS A 222 0.33 -2.76 -22.66
N LYS A 223 -0.04 -3.39 -21.54
CA LYS A 223 -1.43 -3.72 -21.18
C LYS A 223 -2.19 -2.50 -20.66
N ASP A 224 -1.49 -1.44 -20.24
CA ASP A 224 -2.06 -0.16 -19.85
C ASP A 224 -1.63 0.94 -20.82
N SER A 225 -2.55 1.41 -21.66
CA SER A 225 -2.29 2.43 -22.65
C SER A 225 -1.87 3.79 -22.07
N THR A 226 -2.05 4.00 -20.76
CA THR A 226 -1.65 5.23 -20.06
C THR A 226 -0.30 5.10 -19.38
N SER A 227 0.29 3.90 -19.39
CA SER A 227 1.63 3.65 -18.85
C SER A 227 2.68 4.39 -19.67
N ILE A 228 3.60 5.10 -19.01
CA ILE A 228 4.62 5.93 -19.63
C ILE A 228 5.98 5.27 -19.51
N ALA A 229 6.68 5.11 -20.63
CA ALA A 229 8.06 4.67 -20.62
C ALA A 229 8.95 5.80 -20.04
N ARG A 230 9.74 5.45 -19.02
CA ARG A 230 10.61 6.38 -18.28
C ARG A 230 11.97 5.75 -18.05
N ASP A 231 13.00 6.59 -18.03
CA ASP A 231 14.38 6.20 -17.72
C ASP A 231 14.76 6.49 -16.26
N ASP A 232 13.95 7.32 -15.55
CA ASP A 232 14.18 7.83 -14.21
C ASP A 232 13.39 7.06 -13.14
N LEU A 233 13.47 5.73 -13.13
CA LEU A 233 12.72 4.89 -12.19
C LEU A 233 13.50 4.55 -10.91
N LYS A 234 14.70 5.13 -10.71
CA LYS A 234 15.48 4.96 -9.47
C LYS A 234 15.10 6.06 -8.46
N PHE A 235 13.97 5.86 -7.79
CA PHE A 235 13.46 6.86 -6.84
C PHE A 235 14.30 6.96 -5.57
N THR A 236 15.05 5.92 -5.21
CA THR A 236 16.00 5.95 -4.08
C THR A 236 17.18 6.89 -4.32
N ASP A 237 17.52 7.18 -5.58
CA ASP A 237 18.57 8.17 -5.91
C ASP A 237 18.14 9.61 -5.53
N ALA A 238 16.86 9.86 -5.33
CA ALA A 238 16.33 11.15 -4.87
C ALA A 238 16.35 11.33 -3.35
N LEU A 239 16.74 10.30 -2.60
CA LEU A 239 16.91 10.39 -1.15
C LEU A 239 18.20 11.14 -0.84
N VAL A 240 18.05 12.34 -0.27
CA VAL A 240 19.16 13.23 0.04
C VAL A 240 19.13 13.59 1.53
N ASP A 241 20.31 13.85 2.10
CA ASP A 241 20.45 14.18 3.52
C ASP A 241 20.07 15.65 3.84
N ASP A 242 20.01 16.51 2.83
CA ASP A 242 19.72 17.93 2.98
C ASP A 242 18.75 18.43 1.91
N VAL A 243 17.77 19.21 2.33
CA VAL A 243 16.79 19.89 1.47
C VAL A 243 17.07 21.37 1.27
N LYS A 244 18.24 21.85 1.68
CA LYS A 244 18.65 23.25 1.57
C LYS A 244 18.62 23.73 0.13
N GLY A 245 17.91 24.81 -0.10
CA GLY A 245 17.76 25.41 -1.42
C GLY A 245 16.58 24.88 -2.25
N LEU A 246 15.84 23.87 -1.77
CA LEU A 246 14.57 23.50 -2.38
C LEU A 246 13.55 24.62 -2.20
N LYS A 247 12.76 24.87 -3.25
CA LYS A 247 11.66 25.83 -3.22
C LYS A 247 10.39 25.10 -2.85
N ILE A 248 9.81 25.45 -1.69
CA ILE A 248 8.56 24.89 -1.20
C ILE A 248 7.43 25.87 -1.52
N GLY A 249 6.42 25.39 -2.27
CA GLY A 249 5.21 26.16 -2.57
C GLY A 249 4.12 25.83 -1.54
N ILE A 250 3.48 26.88 -0.98
CA ILE A 250 2.33 26.73 -0.08
C ILE A 250 1.07 27.20 -0.80
N PRO A 251 0.19 26.27 -1.29
CA PRO A 251 -1.02 26.64 -1.98
C PRO A 251 -2.02 27.33 -1.06
N ARG A 252 -2.46 28.55 -1.38
CA ARG A 252 -3.41 29.32 -0.56
C ARG A 252 -4.72 28.58 -0.32
N ASP A 253 -5.22 27.89 -1.34
CA ASP A 253 -6.51 27.22 -1.31
C ASP A 253 -6.57 26.07 -0.28
N TYR A 254 -5.40 25.53 0.12
CA TYR A 254 -5.32 24.48 1.14
C TYR A 254 -5.40 25.02 2.56
N PHE A 255 -5.28 26.35 2.74
CA PHE A 255 -5.26 27.03 4.03
C PHE A 255 -6.49 27.94 4.21
N GLY A 256 -7.63 27.59 3.58
CA GLY A 256 -8.88 28.30 3.64
C GLY A 256 -9.61 28.18 5.00
N GLU A 257 -10.83 28.74 5.03
CA GLU A 257 -11.72 28.60 6.19
C GLU A 257 -12.05 27.14 6.46
N GLY A 258 -12.10 26.73 7.73
CA GLY A 258 -12.40 25.36 8.16
C GLY A 258 -11.19 24.45 8.35
N LEU A 259 -9.98 24.90 8.01
CA LEU A 259 -8.77 24.17 8.38
C LEU A 259 -8.51 24.31 9.89
N ASP A 260 -8.35 23.18 10.57
CA ASP A 260 -7.99 23.16 11.98
C ASP A 260 -6.68 23.93 12.24
N PRO A 261 -6.64 24.83 13.24
CA PRO A 261 -5.44 25.63 13.53
C PRO A 261 -4.20 24.80 13.85
N GLU A 262 -4.34 23.67 14.56
CA GLU A 262 -3.21 22.79 14.90
C GLU A 262 -2.64 22.14 13.64
N VAL A 263 -3.50 21.69 12.71
CA VAL A 263 -3.08 21.15 11.42
C VAL A 263 -2.36 22.21 10.60
N LYS A 264 -2.91 23.43 10.53
CA LYS A 264 -2.29 24.56 9.83
C LYS A 264 -0.90 24.86 10.38
N GLU A 265 -0.76 24.94 11.69
CA GLU A 265 0.52 25.22 12.35
C GLU A 265 1.53 24.10 12.08
N ALA A 266 1.14 22.85 12.22
CA ALA A 266 2.02 21.71 11.96
C ALA A 266 2.56 21.70 10.53
N VAL A 267 1.71 21.96 9.53
CA VAL A 267 2.13 22.00 8.11
C VAL A 267 3.06 23.17 7.82
N LEU A 268 2.76 24.37 8.38
CA LEU A 268 3.62 25.55 8.20
C LEU A 268 4.96 25.40 8.89
N ASN A 269 5.00 24.78 10.07
CA ASN A 269 6.25 24.50 10.79
C ASN A 269 7.12 23.49 10.03
N ALA A 270 6.52 22.51 9.36
CA ALA A 270 7.25 21.56 8.51
C ALA A 270 7.81 22.23 7.24
N ALA A 271 7.15 23.26 6.71
CA ALA A 271 7.55 24.00 5.51
C ALA A 271 8.66 25.01 5.79
#